data_2cd721a75b52f0bfceebc39941b185a2
#
_entry.id   2cd721a75b52f0bfceebc39941b185a2
#
_cell.length_a   1.000
_cell.length_b   1.000
_cell.length_c   1.000
_cell.angle_alpha   90.00
_cell.angle_beta   90.00
_cell.angle_gamma   90.00
#
_symmetry.space_group_name_H-M   'P 1'
#
loop_
_entity.id
_entity.type
_entity.pdbx_description
1 polymer ?
#
loop_
_entity_poly.entity_id
_entity_poly.type
_entity_poly.pdbx_seq_one_letter_code
_entity_poly.pdbx_strand_id
1 'polypeptide(L)'
;MNIKQILFILIACWAAYTTAGNAQSINNDMSNNSKTLVAYFSATGTTMEAATRLARVANADLHEIVPEVPYTSADLNWRDKSSRSTVEMENKNSRPAIANKVENMAQYDTIFVGFPIWWYIAPTIINTFLEQYDFTGKTIVPFFTSGGSGAGETLKYLKPSAPGANWVNPKNLNYMGEAEIKAWVEAL
;
A
#
# COMPACT_ATOMS: atom_id res chain seq x y z
N MET A 1 -5.07 44.81 74.44
CA MET A 1 -5.03 43.69 73.52
C MET A 1 -4.03 44.06 72.40
N ASN A 2 -2.86 43.45 72.41
CA ASN A 2 -1.69 43.90 71.64
C ASN A 2 -1.75 43.51 70.16
N ILE A 3 -1.46 44.47 69.32
CA ILE A 3 -1.41 44.36 67.81
C ILE A 3 -0.57 43.19 67.30
N LYS A 4 0.24 42.57 68.13
CA LYS A 4 1.07 41.40 67.77
C LYS A 4 0.35 40.09 67.74
N GLN A 5 -0.88 39.97 68.18
CA GLN A 5 -1.67 38.70 68.13
C GLN A 5 -2.61 38.58 66.93
N ILE A 6 -2.75 39.65 66.14
CA ILE A 6 -3.60 39.62 64.91
C ILE A 6 -2.83 39.17 63.71
N LEU A 7 -1.47 39.16 63.77
CA LEU A 7 -0.62 38.81 62.62
C LEU A 7 -0.32 37.30 62.48
N PHE A 8 -0.76 36.48 63.43
CA PHE A 8 -0.49 35.00 63.36
C PHE A 8 -1.64 34.17 62.87
N ILE A 9 -2.82 34.74 62.55
CA ILE A 9 -3.97 33.99 62.05
C ILE A 9 -4.16 34.09 60.54
N LEU A 10 -3.40 34.90 59.85
CA LEU A 10 -3.51 35.09 58.38
C LEU A 10 -2.44 34.36 57.55
N ILE A 11 -1.56 33.55 58.16
CA ILE A 11 -0.56 32.76 57.44
C ILE A 11 -0.88 31.27 57.31
N ALA A 12 -1.97 30.79 57.93
CA ALA A 12 -2.35 29.36 57.94
C ALA A 12 -3.37 28.96 56.85
N CYS A 13 -3.79 29.88 55.96
CA CYS A 13 -4.79 29.56 54.92
C CYS A 13 -4.25 29.61 53.47
N TRP A 14 -2.93 29.63 53.26
CA TRP A 14 -2.38 29.75 51.92
C TRP A 14 -1.49 28.56 51.49
N ALA A 15 -1.67 27.40 52.13
CA ALA A 15 -0.90 26.19 51.80
C ALA A 15 -1.77 24.99 51.35
N ALA A 16 -2.98 25.23 50.82
CA ALA A 16 -3.85 24.16 50.35
C ALA A 16 -4.43 24.35 48.94
N TYR A 17 -3.76 25.12 48.07
CA TYR A 17 -4.14 25.30 46.65
C TYR A 17 -2.95 25.18 45.70
N THR A 18 -2.20 24.10 45.84
CA THR A 18 -1.30 23.69 44.74
C THR A 18 -1.12 22.18 44.80
N THR A 19 -1.98 21.43 44.21
CA THR A 19 -1.69 20.18 43.47
C THR A 19 -2.99 19.55 42.96
N ALA A 20 -3.81 20.31 42.25
CA ALA A 20 -4.53 19.73 41.16
C ALA A 20 -3.61 19.83 39.94
N GLY A 21 -2.52 19.07 39.98
CA GLY A 21 -1.75 18.80 38.78
C GLY A 21 -2.68 18.22 37.77
N ASN A 22 -2.96 18.95 36.70
CA ASN A 22 -3.40 18.39 35.45
C ASN A 22 -2.42 17.27 35.11
N ALA A 23 -2.70 16.06 35.55
CA ALA A 23 -2.34 14.89 34.79
C ALA A 23 -3.20 14.96 33.52
N GLN A 24 -2.82 15.87 32.62
CA GLN A 24 -3.09 15.65 31.21
C GLN A 24 -2.50 14.28 30.94
N SER A 25 -3.39 13.27 30.93
CA SER A 25 -3.10 12.03 30.28
C SER A 25 -2.56 12.45 28.90
N ILE A 26 -1.27 12.32 28.73
CA ILE A 26 -0.69 12.13 27.42
C ILE A 26 -1.31 10.81 26.98
N ASN A 27 -2.52 10.90 26.46
CA ASN A 27 -3.01 9.92 25.53
C ASN A 27 -1.98 10.02 24.39
N ASN A 28 -0.93 9.21 24.50
CA ASN A 28 -0.26 8.71 23.35
C ASN A 28 -1.34 8.00 22.56
N ASP A 29 -2.09 8.78 21.81
CA ASP A 29 -2.73 8.35 20.61
C ASP A 29 -1.57 7.97 19.67
N MET A 30 -0.95 6.83 19.97
CA MET A 30 -0.42 5.97 18.95
C MET A 30 -1.65 5.48 18.20
N SER A 31 -2.34 6.41 17.52
CA SER A 31 -3.14 6.06 16.38
C SER A 31 -2.12 5.34 15.51
N ASN A 32 -2.28 4.05 15.42
CA ASN A 32 -1.58 3.19 14.48
C ASN A 32 -1.94 3.78 13.13
N ASN A 33 -1.15 4.80 12.69
CA ASN A 33 -1.38 5.51 11.44
C ASN A 33 -0.86 4.61 10.32
N SER A 34 -1.44 3.38 10.32
CA SER A 34 -1.21 2.39 9.29
C SER A 34 -1.55 3.02 7.96
N LYS A 35 -0.52 3.36 7.19
CA LYS A 35 -0.72 3.90 5.86
C LYS A 35 -0.87 2.77 4.86
N THR A 36 -1.72 3.03 3.90
CA THR A 36 -2.00 2.12 2.78
C THR A 36 -1.44 2.70 1.49
N LEU A 37 -0.80 1.86 0.70
CA LEU A 37 -0.31 2.18 -0.64
C LEU A 37 -1.08 1.36 -1.68
N VAL A 38 -1.45 1.96 -2.78
CA VAL A 38 -1.85 1.28 -4.02
C VAL A 38 -0.77 1.49 -5.05
N ALA A 39 0.09 0.47 -5.23
CA ALA A 39 1.09 0.44 -6.28
C ALA A 39 0.55 -0.34 -7.47
N TYR A 40 0.73 0.14 -8.70
CA TYR A 40 0.20 -0.54 -9.87
C TYR A 40 1.09 -0.37 -11.11
N PHE A 41 1.09 -1.39 -11.97
CA PHE A 41 1.56 -1.31 -13.34
C PHE A 41 0.39 -1.35 -14.31
N SER A 42 0.40 -0.47 -15.31
CA SER A 42 -0.65 -0.42 -16.34
C SER A 42 -0.07 -0.07 -17.70
N ALA A 43 -0.13 -1.00 -18.66
CA ALA A 43 0.39 -0.75 -20.01
C ALA A 43 -0.64 -0.05 -20.92
N THR A 44 -1.94 -0.17 -20.63
CA THR A 44 -3.03 0.33 -21.50
C THR A 44 -4.07 1.20 -20.76
N GLY A 45 -3.83 1.53 -19.51
CA GLY A 45 -4.74 2.35 -18.68
C GLY A 45 -5.77 1.58 -17.88
N THR A 46 -6.14 0.35 -18.25
CA THR A 46 -7.19 -0.40 -17.56
C THR A 46 -6.90 -0.65 -16.08
N THR A 47 -5.68 -1.08 -15.75
CA THR A 47 -5.27 -1.29 -14.36
C THR A 47 -5.15 0.04 -13.61
N MET A 48 -4.70 1.10 -14.27
CA MET A 48 -4.65 2.46 -13.71
C MET A 48 -6.04 2.92 -13.23
N GLU A 49 -7.07 2.73 -14.05
CA GLU A 49 -8.45 3.11 -13.66
C GLU A 49 -8.93 2.31 -12.44
N ALA A 50 -8.66 1.01 -12.39
CA ALA A 50 -8.99 0.17 -11.24
C ALA A 50 -8.22 0.60 -9.98
N ALA A 51 -6.92 0.89 -10.10
CA ALA A 51 -6.07 1.37 -9.03
C ALA A 51 -6.52 2.72 -8.48
N THR A 52 -6.92 3.64 -9.35
CA THR A 52 -7.43 4.96 -8.96
C THR A 52 -8.73 4.85 -8.15
N ARG A 53 -9.67 3.98 -8.57
CA ARG A 53 -10.89 3.73 -7.78
C ARG A 53 -10.56 3.12 -6.43
N LEU A 54 -9.67 2.12 -6.40
CA LEU A 54 -9.25 1.47 -5.16
C LEU A 54 -8.56 2.44 -4.20
N ALA A 55 -7.63 3.27 -4.68
CA ALA A 55 -6.92 4.24 -3.86
C ALA A 55 -7.89 5.25 -3.21
N ARG A 56 -8.89 5.72 -3.96
CA ARG A 56 -9.94 6.62 -3.43
C ARG A 56 -10.75 5.94 -2.33
N VAL A 57 -11.19 4.71 -2.55
CA VAL A 57 -12.04 3.96 -1.62
C VAL A 57 -11.26 3.58 -0.35
N ALA A 58 -10.00 3.19 -0.50
CA ALA A 58 -9.14 2.79 0.61
C ALA A 58 -8.47 3.97 1.33
N ASN A 59 -8.70 5.22 0.89
CA ASN A 59 -7.97 6.41 1.35
C ASN A 59 -6.45 6.18 1.34
N ALA A 60 -5.93 5.64 0.25
CA ALA A 60 -4.57 5.18 0.09
C ALA A 60 -3.76 6.10 -0.84
N ASP A 61 -2.45 6.16 -0.59
CA ASP A 61 -1.52 6.78 -1.53
C ASP A 61 -1.46 5.96 -2.83
N LEU A 62 -1.33 6.62 -3.96
CA LEU A 62 -1.30 5.99 -5.28
C LEU A 62 0.09 6.10 -5.89
N HIS A 63 0.65 4.99 -6.38
CA HIS A 63 1.96 4.94 -7.03
C HIS A 63 1.91 4.11 -8.31
N GLU A 64 2.24 4.73 -9.43
CA GLU A 64 2.42 4.01 -10.68
C GLU A 64 3.83 3.39 -10.74
N ILE A 65 3.91 2.11 -11.06
CA ILE A 65 5.16 1.42 -11.38
C ILE A 65 5.48 1.72 -12.85
N VAL A 66 6.36 2.70 -13.07
CA VAL A 66 6.69 3.19 -14.40
C VAL A 66 7.86 2.39 -14.97
N PRO A 67 7.68 1.66 -16.09
CA PRO A 67 8.80 0.99 -16.74
C PRO A 67 9.79 2.03 -17.29
N GLU A 68 11.11 1.79 -17.17
CA GLU A 68 12.14 2.68 -17.69
C GLU A 68 11.98 2.90 -19.21
N VAL A 69 11.61 1.85 -19.93
CA VAL A 69 11.25 1.92 -21.34
C VAL A 69 9.74 1.63 -21.44
N PRO A 70 8.92 2.61 -21.86
CA PRO A 70 7.49 2.41 -22.04
C PRO A 70 7.19 1.28 -23.03
N TYR A 71 6.08 0.56 -22.81
CA TYR A 71 5.61 -0.46 -23.75
C TYR A 71 4.86 0.20 -24.90
N THR A 72 5.28 -0.11 -26.13
CA THR A 72 4.55 0.26 -27.35
C THR A 72 3.46 -0.75 -27.69
N SER A 73 2.59 -0.43 -28.65
CA SER A 73 1.59 -1.39 -29.14
C SER A 73 2.23 -2.64 -29.74
N ALA A 74 3.41 -2.50 -30.35
CA ALA A 74 4.17 -3.63 -30.89
C ALA A 74 4.71 -4.53 -29.76
N ASP A 75 5.20 -3.93 -28.66
CA ASP A 75 5.67 -4.66 -27.49
C ASP A 75 4.56 -5.46 -26.80
N LEU A 76 3.33 -5.02 -26.92
CA LEU A 76 2.15 -5.64 -26.31
C LEU A 76 1.44 -6.67 -27.22
N ASN A 77 1.96 -6.90 -28.44
CA ASN A 77 1.38 -7.86 -29.36
C ASN A 77 1.64 -9.31 -28.91
N TRP A 78 0.75 -9.83 -28.09
CA TRP A 78 0.82 -11.20 -27.54
C TRP A 78 0.80 -12.32 -28.61
N ARG A 79 0.44 -12.01 -29.87
CA ARG A 79 0.49 -12.97 -31.00
C ARG A 79 1.87 -13.04 -31.63
N ASP A 80 2.71 -12.04 -31.40
CA ASP A 80 4.09 -12.02 -31.88
C ASP A 80 5.01 -12.59 -30.79
N LYS A 81 5.63 -13.72 -31.08
CA LYS A 81 6.56 -14.39 -30.17
C LYS A 81 7.83 -13.59 -29.90
N SER A 82 8.15 -12.63 -30.77
CA SER A 82 9.30 -11.74 -30.62
C SER A 82 8.94 -10.43 -29.90
N SER A 83 7.67 -10.17 -29.62
CA SER A 83 7.26 -8.98 -28.88
C SER A 83 7.88 -8.96 -27.48
N ARG A 84 8.20 -7.76 -26.99
CA ARG A 84 8.85 -7.58 -25.70
C ARG A 84 8.07 -8.27 -24.57
N SER A 85 6.75 -8.08 -24.50
CA SER A 85 5.93 -8.70 -23.46
C SER A 85 5.95 -10.23 -23.54
N THR A 86 5.97 -10.82 -24.75
CA THR A 86 6.09 -12.28 -24.91
C THR A 86 7.44 -12.76 -24.38
N VAL A 87 8.53 -12.16 -24.81
CA VAL A 87 9.90 -12.52 -24.39
C VAL A 87 10.08 -12.41 -22.89
N GLU A 88 9.59 -11.31 -22.27
CA GLU A 88 9.64 -11.11 -20.83
C GLU A 88 8.83 -12.18 -20.09
N MET A 89 7.65 -12.55 -20.59
CA MET A 89 6.78 -13.54 -19.94
C MET A 89 7.22 -14.97 -20.15
N GLU A 90 7.93 -15.29 -21.21
CA GLU A 90 8.56 -16.62 -21.39
C GLU A 90 9.70 -16.82 -20.38
N ASN A 91 10.48 -15.78 -20.10
CA ASN A 91 11.51 -15.79 -19.06
C ASN A 91 11.00 -15.29 -17.72
N LYS A 92 10.60 -16.20 -16.82
CA LYS A 92 10.10 -15.85 -15.47
C LYS A 92 11.13 -15.15 -14.57
N ASN A 93 12.40 -15.15 -14.95
CA ASN A 93 13.46 -14.40 -14.29
C ASN A 93 13.70 -13.03 -14.90
N SER A 94 12.94 -12.63 -15.92
CA SER A 94 13.00 -11.27 -16.48
C SER A 94 12.70 -10.24 -15.37
N ARG A 95 13.45 -9.14 -15.41
CA ARG A 95 13.27 -8.02 -14.46
C ARG A 95 13.34 -6.69 -15.25
N PRO A 96 12.25 -6.30 -15.93
CA PRO A 96 12.18 -5.00 -16.58
C PRO A 96 12.50 -3.88 -15.61
N ALA A 97 13.34 -2.94 -16.01
CA ALA A 97 13.75 -1.82 -15.17
C ALA A 97 12.59 -0.84 -14.92
N ILE A 98 12.59 -0.22 -13.75
CA ILE A 98 11.59 0.74 -13.28
C ILE A 98 12.25 2.12 -13.14
N ALA A 99 11.60 3.15 -13.69
CA ALA A 99 12.10 4.52 -13.72
C ALA A 99 11.93 5.29 -12.41
N ASN A 100 11.01 4.87 -11.55
CA ASN A 100 10.64 5.60 -10.34
C ASN A 100 10.67 4.70 -9.09
N LYS A 101 10.56 5.32 -7.91
CA LYS A 101 10.59 4.63 -6.63
C LYS A 101 9.55 5.19 -5.68
N VAL A 102 9.10 4.37 -4.73
CA VAL A 102 8.37 4.84 -3.55
C VAL A 102 9.39 5.36 -2.54
N GLU A 103 9.34 6.66 -2.23
CA GLU A 103 10.34 7.35 -1.40
C GLU A 103 10.48 6.75 0.01
N ASN A 104 9.37 6.39 0.65
CA ASN A 104 9.35 5.87 2.00
C ASN A 104 8.40 4.68 2.12
N MET A 105 8.81 3.52 1.60
CA MET A 105 8.03 2.28 1.69
C MET A 105 7.79 1.84 3.14
N ALA A 106 8.68 2.20 4.06
CA ALA A 106 8.58 1.79 5.45
C ALA A 106 7.32 2.29 6.16
N GLN A 107 6.74 3.42 5.71
CA GLN A 107 5.54 4.01 6.31
C GLN A 107 4.25 3.22 6.03
N TYR A 108 4.26 2.29 5.07
CA TYR A 108 3.07 1.54 4.67
C TYR A 108 3.08 0.14 5.31
N ASP A 109 1.95 -0.26 5.87
CA ASP A 109 1.73 -1.60 6.44
C ASP A 109 0.92 -2.48 5.49
N THR A 110 0.03 -1.86 4.70
CA THR A 110 -0.76 -2.54 3.67
C THR A 110 -0.43 -1.98 2.29
N ILE A 111 -0.05 -2.88 1.39
CA ILE A 111 0.30 -2.54 0.01
C ILE A 111 -0.59 -3.32 -0.94
N PHE A 112 -1.50 -2.62 -1.62
CA PHE A 112 -2.19 -3.17 -2.78
C PHE A 112 -1.25 -3.14 -3.97
N VAL A 113 -1.13 -4.26 -4.67
CA VAL A 113 -0.27 -4.37 -5.86
C VAL A 113 -1.11 -4.75 -7.06
N GLY A 114 -1.24 -3.83 -8.01
CA GLY A 114 -2.11 -3.93 -9.19
C GLY A 114 -1.37 -4.22 -10.47
N PHE A 115 -1.92 -5.11 -11.31
CA PHE A 115 -1.32 -5.49 -12.59
C PHE A 115 -2.34 -6.05 -13.57
N PRO A 116 -2.08 -5.97 -14.89
CA PRO A 116 -2.81 -6.75 -15.87
C PRO A 116 -2.36 -8.21 -15.81
N ILE A 117 -3.24 -9.15 -16.17
CA ILE A 117 -2.81 -10.54 -16.35
C ILE A 117 -2.17 -10.71 -17.73
N TRP A 118 -0.91 -11.12 -17.76
CA TRP A 118 -0.18 -11.53 -18.94
C TRP A 118 0.18 -13.01 -18.84
N TRP A 119 -0.19 -13.80 -19.84
CA TRP A 119 0.05 -15.28 -19.84
C TRP A 119 -0.31 -15.94 -18.51
N TYR A 120 -1.52 -15.61 -17.98
CA TYR A 120 -2.13 -16.17 -16.76
C TYR A 120 -1.43 -15.83 -15.45
N ILE A 121 -0.47 -14.90 -15.43
CA ILE A 121 0.20 -14.44 -14.21
C ILE A 121 0.45 -12.91 -14.26
N ALA A 122 0.99 -12.35 -13.18
CA ALA A 122 1.47 -10.95 -13.16
C ALA A 122 2.67 -10.77 -14.10
N PRO A 123 2.81 -9.61 -14.77
CA PRO A 123 4.02 -9.24 -15.50
C PRO A 123 5.26 -9.19 -14.59
N THR A 124 6.41 -9.60 -15.12
CA THR A 124 7.65 -9.71 -14.33
C THR A 124 8.20 -8.37 -13.80
N ILE A 125 7.72 -7.24 -14.31
CA ILE A 125 8.02 -5.91 -13.73
C ILE A 125 7.49 -5.80 -12.28
N ILE A 126 6.45 -6.55 -11.91
CA ILE A 126 5.95 -6.60 -10.54
C ILE A 126 6.98 -7.26 -9.61
N ASN A 127 7.70 -8.28 -10.09
CA ASN A 127 8.82 -8.87 -9.34
C ASN A 127 9.92 -7.83 -9.14
N THR A 128 10.27 -7.05 -10.17
CA THR A 128 11.25 -5.96 -10.05
C THR A 128 10.84 -4.96 -8.96
N PHE A 129 9.56 -4.56 -8.92
CA PHE A 129 9.04 -3.66 -7.89
C PHE A 129 9.15 -4.26 -6.49
N LEU A 130 8.72 -5.50 -6.31
CA LEU A 130 8.75 -6.18 -5.03
C LEU A 130 10.17 -6.38 -4.49
N GLU A 131 11.13 -6.63 -5.37
CA GLU A 131 12.55 -6.84 -5.00
C GLU A 131 13.29 -5.56 -4.61
N GLN A 132 12.68 -4.37 -4.79
CA GLN A 132 13.28 -3.09 -4.43
C GLN A 132 13.12 -2.72 -2.94
N TYR A 133 12.23 -3.40 -2.20
CA TYR A 133 11.86 -3.01 -0.84
C TYR A 133 11.78 -4.21 0.11
N ASP A 134 11.90 -3.93 1.39
CA ASP A 134 11.61 -4.91 2.44
C ASP A 134 10.10 -4.87 2.79
N PHE A 135 9.43 -5.99 2.57
CA PHE A 135 8.02 -6.20 2.90
C PHE A 135 7.81 -7.10 4.12
N THR A 136 8.85 -7.38 4.90
CA THR A 136 8.76 -8.23 6.10
C THR A 136 7.70 -7.68 7.06
N GLY A 137 6.72 -8.53 7.42
CA GLY A 137 5.61 -8.19 8.29
C GLY A 137 4.50 -7.35 7.65
N LYS A 138 4.70 -6.80 6.44
CA LYS A 138 3.69 -6.02 5.71
C LYS A 138 2.67 -6.93 5.03
N THR A 139 1.47 -6.42 4.80
CA THR A 139 0.42 -7.13 4.07
C THR A 139 0.41 -6.71 2.60
N ILE A 140 0.58 -7.67 1.69
CA ILE A 140 0.46 -7.46 0.25
C ILE A 140 -0.88 -8.01 -0.22
N VAL A 141 -1.67 -7.14 -0.85
CA VAL A 141 -3.00 -7.42 -1.37
C VAL A 141 -2.99 -7.27 -2.89
N PRO A 142 -2.77 -8.35 -3.65
CA PRO A 142 -2.76 -8.27 -5.10
C PRO A 142 -4.16 -8.01 -5.65
N PHE A 143 -4.23 -7.16 -6.68
CA PHE A 143 -5.42 -7.02 -7.50
C PHE A 143 -5.04 -7.00 -8.98
N PHE A 144 -5.97 -7.37 -9.83
CA PHE A 144 -5.66 -7.47 -11.24
C PHE A 144 -6.82 -7.07 -12.15
N THR A 145 -6.45 -6.77 -13.39
CA THR A 145 -7.36 -6.65 -14.51
C THR A 145 -6.97 -7.66 -15.60
N SER A 146 -7.93 -8.14 -16.35
CA SER A 146 -7.67 -9.10 -17.43
C SER A 146 -8.73 -9.05 -18.52
N GLY A 147 -8.40 -9.56 -19.69
CA GLY A 147 -9.36 -9.77 -20.79
C GLY A 147 -10.28 -11.00 -20.60
N GLY A 148 -10.31 -11.61 -19.39
CA GLY A 148 -11.14 -12.78 -19.08
C GLY A 148 -10.42 -13.87 -18.29
N SER A 149 -9.09 -13.81 -18.17
CA SER A 149 -8.33 -14.80 -17.39
C SER A 149 -8.42 -14.51 -15.88
N GLY A 150 -8.34 -15.55 -15.07
CA GLY A 150 -8.10 -15.43 -13.63
C GLY A 150 -6.64 -15.14 -13.30
N ALA A 151 -6.32 -15.02 -12.01
CA ALA A 151 -4.97 -14.76 -11.53
C ALA A 151 -3.98 -15.94 -11.71
N GLY A 152 -4.46 -17.12 -12.07
CA GLY A 152 -3.64 -18.31 -12.26
C GLY A 152 -2.68 -18.58 -11.10
N GLU A 153 -1.41 -18.84 -11.43
CA GLU A 153 -0.36 -19.10 -10.45
C GLU A 153 0.41 -17.84 -9.99
N THR A 154 -0.18 -16.65 -10.17
CA THR A 154 0.50 -15.36 -9.87
C THR A 154 1.22 -15.37 -8.52
N LEU A 155 0.59 -15.82 -7.44
CA LEU A 155 1.21 -15.83 -6.10
C LEU A 155 2.46 -16.72 -6.03
N LYS A 156 2.48 -17.83 -6.77
CA LYS A 156 3.65 -18.71 -6.83
C LYS A 156 4.90 -17.98 -7.36
N TYR A 157 4.69 -17.07 -8.32
CA TYR A 157 5.78 -16.30 -8.92
C TYR A 157 6.10 -15.00 -8.19
N LEU A 158 5.15 -14.40 -7.48
CA LEU A 158 5.39 -13.14 -6.76
C LEU A 158 5.96 -13.32 -5.34
N LYS A 159 5.51 -14.35 -4.60
CA LYS A 159 5.94 -14.56 -3.21
C LYS A 159 7.46 -14.62 -2.99
N PRO A 160 8.25 -15.25 -3.87
CA PRO A 160 9.71 -15.25 -3.73
C PRO A 160 10.35 -13.86 -3.79
N SER A 161 9.71 -12.87 -4.44
CA SER A 161 10.23 -11.50 -4.59
C SER A 161 9.90 -10.60 -3.38
N ALA A 162 9.08 -11.07 -2.42
CA ALA A 162 8.79 -10.35 -1.16
C ALA A 162 8.72 -11.36 0.00
N PRO A 163 9.86 -11.94 0.40
CA PRO A 163 9.92 -12.89 1.50
C PRO A 163 9.51 -12.19 2.81
N GLY A 164 8.81 -12.92 3.69
CA GLY A 164 8.34 -12.41 4.98
C GLY A 164 7.08 -11.52 4.92
N ALA A 165 6.54 -11.25 3.74
CA ALA A 165 5.26 -10.55 3.60
C ALA A 165 4.06 -11.48 3.87
N ASN A 166 2.98 -10.89 4.38
CA ASN A 166 1.68 -11.54 4.50
C ASN A 166 0.89 -11.35 3.20
N TRP A 167 0.50 -12.44 2.54
CA TRP A 167 -0.14 -12.37 1.23
C TRP A 167 -1.62 -12.70 1.29
N VAL A 168 -2.44 -11.80 0.72
CA VAL A 168 -3.87 -12.02 0.46
C VAL A 168 -4.04 -12.62 -0.93
N ASN A 169 -5.16 -13.32 -1.17
CA ASN A 169 -5.47 -13.83 -2.50
C ASN A 169 -5.79 -12.71 -3.49
N PRO A 170 -5.34 -12.82 -4.75
CA PRO A 170 -5.57 -11.80 -5.78
C PRO A 170 -7.06 -11.57 -6.06
N LYS A 171 -7.47 -10.31 -6.16
CA LYS A 171 -8.83 -9.90 -6.49
C LYS A 171 -8.91 -9.34 -7.91
N ASN A 172 -9.86 -9.83 -8.69
CA ASN A 172 -10.19 -9.21 -9.97
C ASN A 172 -11.00 -7.94 -9.74
N LEU A 173 -10.52 -6.80 -10.25
CA LEU A 173 -11.20 -5.52 -10.17
C LEU A 173 -11.80 -5.06 -11.52
N ASN A 174 -11.80 -5.93 -12.53
CA ASN A 174 -12.52 -5.62 -13.78
C ASN A 174 -13.97 -5.26 -13.47
N TYR A 175 -14.40 -4.12 -13.96
CA TYR A 175 -15.81 -3.68 -13.88
C TYR A 175 -16.38 -3.53 -12.47
N MET A 176 -15.59 -3.70 -11.40
CA MET A 176 -16.06 -3.43 -10.04
C MET A 176 -16.27 -1.95 -9.81
N GLY A 177 -17.46 -1.59 -9.35
CA GLY A 177 -17.79 -0.23 -8.92
C GLY A 177 -17.19 0.08 -7.53
N GLU A 178 -17.19 1.37 -7.16
CA GLU A 178 -16.62 1.82 -5.86
C GLU A 178 -17.29 1.13 -4.66
N ALA A 179 -18.60 0.89 -4.70
CA ALA A 179 -19.32 0.21 -3.62
C ALA A 179 -18.86 -1.23 -3.41
N GLU A 180 -18.60 -1.96 -4.50
CA GLU A 180 -18.10 -3.34 -4.45
C GLU A 180 -16.65 -3.39 -3.98
N ILE A 181 -15.81 -2.44 -4.44
CA ILE A 181 -14.42 -2.30 -4.00
C ILE A 181 -14.41 -1.98 -2.50
N LYS A 182 -15.28 -1.08 -2.03
CA LYS A 182 -15.39 -0.72 -0.61
C LYS A 182 -15.75 -1.92 0.24
N ALA A 183 -16.77 -2.67 -0.14
CA ALA A 183 -17.17 -3.88 0.58
C ALA A 183 -16.04 -4.93 0.63
N TRP A 184 -15.25 -5.05 -0.44
CA TRP A 184 -14.10 -5.93 -0.45
C TRP A 184 -12.97 -5.44 0.47
N VAL A 185 -12.63 -4.15 0.44
CA VAL A 185 -11.58 -3.57 1.31
C VAL A 185 -11.94 -3.70 2.78
N GLU A 186 -13.23 -3.48 3.14
CA GLU A 186 -13.73 -3.61 4.51
C GLU A 186 -13.74 -5.07 5.02
N ALA A 187 -13.64 -6.04 4.12
CA ALA A 187 -13.62 -7.47 4.46
C ALA A 187 -12.18 -8.06 4.54
N LEU A 188 -11.14 -7.26 4.34
CA LEU A 188 -9.74 -7.68 4.44
C LEU A 188 -9.25 -7.70 5.90
#